data_9ab6e0d59e7e7afa1814940259259709
#
_entry.id   9ab6e0d59e7e7afa1814940259259709
#
_cell.length_a   1.000
_cell.length_b   1.000
_cell.length_c   1.000
_cell.angle_alpha   90.00
_cell.angle_beta   90.00
_cell.angle_gamma   90.00
#
_symmetry.space_group_name_H-M   'P 1'
#
loop_
_entity.id
_entity.type
_entity.pdbx_description
1 polymer ?
#
loop_
_entity_poly.entity_id
_entity_poly.type
_entity_poly.pdbx_seq_one_letter_code
_entity_poly.pdbx_strand_id
1 'polypeptide(L)'
;GSAMIRRCLTFCRLRAATTGVYAVTIHASLYHRTTYSYDRKVEQGPQVVRLRPAPHCRSQILSYALRIEPEGYFINWQQDPYGNYQARIVYPEPVERFQIEVDLVADMSVQNPFDFFLDETAEKFPFDYSPQLREELAPYLKPEPAGPLLAAWLAEVPRDTVPTADFLVSLNRRLEQDIEYLVRMEPGVQTCEETLSLRRGSCRDTGWLLVEILRHLGLAARFVSGYLIQLKPDVESLDGPSGTDRDFTDLHAWTEADRSTRFSPTATCA
;
A
#
# COMPACT_ATOMS: atom_id res chain seq x y z
N GLY A 1 -4.96 -29.16 -20.96
CA GLY A 1 -3.67 -28.51 -20.68
C GLY A 1 -3.92 -27.09 -20.19
N SER A 2 -3.23 -26.67 -19.13
CA SER A 2 -3.35 -25.30 -18.61
C SER A 2 -2.94 -24.28 -19.67
N ALA A 3 -3.71 -23.20 -19.83
CA ALA A 3 -3.33 -22.09 -20.66
C ALA A 3 -2.18 -21.31 -19.98
N MET A 4 -1.25 -20.83 -20.79
CA MET A 4 -0.11 -20.08 -20.29
C MET A 4 -0.35 -18.59 -20.53
N ILE A 5 -0.08 -17.76 -19.51
CA ILE A 5 0.00 -16.31 -19.69
C ILE A 5 1.24 -16.02 -20.52
N ARG A 6 1.07 -15.54 -21.76
CA ARG A 6 2.20 -15.15 -22.62
C ARG A 6 2.82 -13.84 -22.19
N ARG A 7 2.00 -12.92 -21.66
CA ARG A 7 2.45 -11.58 -21.31
C ARG A 7 1.55 -10.95 -20.26
N CYS A 8 2.15 -10.41 -19.20
CA CYS A 8 1.52 -9.49 -18.27
C CYS A 8 2.32 -8.19 -18.34
N LEU A 9 1.66 -7.08 -18.66
CA LEU A 9 2.25 -5.75 -18.72
C LEU A 9 1.44 -4.81 -17.84
N THR A 10 2.13 -4.13 -16.94
CA THR A 10 1.57 -3.03 -16.17
C THR A 10 2.27 -1.74 -16.58
N PHE A 11 1.51 -0.69 -16.77
CA PHE A 11 1.99 0.63 -17.15
C PHE A 11 1.25 1.69 -16.37
N CYS A 12 1.99 2.62 -15.75
CA CYS A 12 1.45 3.78 -15.08
C CYS A 12 2.02 5.06 -15.70
N ARG A 13 1.19 6.09 -15.83
CA ARG A 13 1.58 7.42 -16.29
C ARG A 13 0.98 8.48 -15.38
N LEU A 14 1.77 9.47 -15.05
CA LEU A 14 1.37 10.63 -14.26
C LEU A 14 1.40 11.89 -15.13
N ARG A 15 0.43 12.78 -14.92
CA ARG A 15 0.45 14.16 -15.38
C ARG A 15 0.01 15.06 -14.22
N ALA A 16 0.84 16.01 -13.85
CA ALA A 16 0.49 17.04 -12.89
C ALA A 16 0.04 18.32 -13.63
N ALA A 17 -0.94 19.01 -13.09
CA ALA A 17 -1.39 20.30 -13.57
C ALA A 17 -1.67 21.21 -12.36
N THR A 18 -1.14 22.42 -12.40
CA THR A 18 -1.44 23.47 -11.41
C THR A 18 -2.62 24.29 -11.89
N THR A 19 -3.63 24.47 -11.04
CA THR A 19 -4.80 25.30 -11.33
C THR A 19 -5.07 26.27 -10.18
N GLY A 20 -5.21 27.55 -10.49
CA GLY A 20 -5.80 28.56 -9.60
C GLY A 20 -4.89 29.71 -9.15
N VAL A 21 -5.51 30.87 -8.93
CA VAL A 21 -4.87 32.16 -8.57
C VAL A 21 -4.75 32.33 -7.04
N TYR A 22 -5.43 31.53 -6.22
CA TYR A 22 -5.54 31.73 -4.76
C TYR A 22 -5.13 30.57 -3.86
N ALA A 23 -4.99 29.36 -4.39
CA ALA A 23 -4.34 28.24 -3.74
C ALA A 23 -3.72 27.38 -4.85
N VAL A 24 -2.43 27.11 -4.77
CA VAL A 24 -1.77 26.21 -5.72
C VAL A 24 -2.24 24.81 -5.40
N THR A 25 -3.33 24.39 -6.02
CA THR A 25 -3.83 23.01 -5.93
C THR A 25 -3.19 22.22 -7.06
N ILE A 26 -2.45 21.19 -6.73
CA ILE A 26 -1.83 20.30 -7.71
C ILE A 26 -2.78 19.14 -7.95
N HIS A 27 -3.30 19.01 -9.16
CA HIS A 27 -4.08 17.86 -9.58
C HIS A 27 -3.16 16.87 -10.29
N ALA A 28 -3.08 15.66 -9.76
CA ALA A 28 -2.37 14.54 -10.39
C ALA A 28 -3.34 13.67 -11.17
N SER A 29 -3.16 13.58 -12.48
CA SER A 29 -3.88 12.64 -13.34
C SER A 29 -3.03 11.39 -13.52
N LEU A 30 -3.55 10.26 -13.05
CA LEU A 30 -2.92 8.95 -13.12
C LEU A 30 -3.65 8.07 -14.12
N TYR A 31 -2.90 7.45 -15.02
CA TYR A 31 -3.36 6.41 -15.90
C TYR A 31 -2.63 5.11 -15.61
N HIS A 32 -3.37 4.05 -15.33
CA HIS A 32 -2.85 2.70 -15.10
C HIS A 32 -3.46 1.73 -16.11
N ARG A 33 -2.64 0.86 -16.67
CA ARG A 33 -3.09 -0.22 -17.54
C ARG A 33 -2.35 -1.52 -17.23
N THR A 34 -3.10 -2.59 -16.97
CA THR A 34 -2.57 -3.95 -16.88
C THR A 34 -3.21 -4.82 -17.95
N THR A 35 -2.39 -5.54 -18.70
CA THR A 35 -2.85 -6.41 -19.80
C THR A 35 -2.29 -7.81 -19.59
N TYR A 36 -3.20 -8.79 -19.60
CA TYR A 36 -2.89 -10.21 -19.64
C TYR A 36 -3.20 -10.74 -21.05
N SER A 37 -2.25 -11.40 -21.67
CA SER A 37 -2.44 -12.04 -22.99
C SER A 37 -2.19 -13.54 -22.84
N TYR A 38 -3.11 -14.33 -23.33
CA TYR A 38 -3.05 -15.79 -23.26
C TYR A 38 -2.63 -16.37 -24.62
N ASP A 39 -2.16 -17.60 -24.63
CA ASP A 39 -1.78 -18.32 -25.84
C ASP A 39 -2.99 -18.83 -26.65
N ARG A 40 -4.15 -18.83 -26.05
CA ARG A 40 -5.44 -19.24 -26.60
C ARG A 40 -6.58 -18.62 -25.82
N LYS A 41 -7.81 -18.79 -26.29
CA LYS A 41 -9.01 -18.46 -25.51
C LYS A 41 -9.07 -19.29 -24.23
N VAL A 42 -9.28 -18.62 -23.12
CA VAL A 42 -9.36 -19.21 -21.78
C VAL A 42 -10.68 -18.86 -21.12
N GLU A 43 -11.28 -19.81 -20.46
CA GLU A 43 -12.37 -19.54 -19.52
C GLU A 43 -11.77 -18.86 -18.28
N GLN A 44 -12.15 -17.60 -18.07
CA GLN A 44 -11.72 -16.87 -16.87
C GLN A 44 -12.69 -17.10 -15.74
N GLY A 45 -12.16 -17.57 -14.59
CA GLY A 45 -12.89 -17.48 -13.35
C GLY A 45 -13.15 -16.01 -12.96
N PRO A 46 -14.04 -15.76 -12.00
CA PRO A 46 -14.33 -14.40 -11.53
C PRO A 46 -13.06 -13.64 -11.13
N GLN A 47 -12.85 -12.47 -11.72
CA GLN A 47 -11.74 -11.58 -11.38
C GLN A 47 -12.18 -10.54 -10.36
N VAL A 48 -11.32 -10.23 -9.39
CA VAL A 48 -11.58 -9.18 -8.40
C VAL A 48 -10.53 -8.10 -8.54
N VAL A 49 -10.98 -6.91 -8.93
CA VAL A 49 -10.12 -5.72 -9.13
C VAL A 49 -10.29 -4.76 -7.95
N ARG A 50 -9.18 -4.43 -7.28
CA ARG A 50 -9.10 -3.50 -6.14
C ARG A 50 -8.20 -2.31 -6.48
N LEU A 51 -8.57 -1.56 -7.51
CA LEU A 51 -7.79 -0.41 -7.99
C LEU A 51 -8.52 0.93 -7.79
N ARG A 52 -9.65 0.92 -7.09
CA ARG A 52 -10.35 2.14 -6.69
C ARG A 52 -9.89 2.55 -5.29
N PRO A 53 -9.45 3.81 -5.10
CA PRO A 53 -9.08 4.30 -3.78
C PRO A 53 -10.22 4.12 -2.78
N ALA A 54 -9.86 3.73 -1.56
CA ALA A 54 -10.84 3.54 -0.49
C ALA A 54 -11.53 4.86 -0.12
N PRO A 55 -12.77 4.82 0.42
CA PRO A 55 -13.50 6.05 0.80
C PRO A 55 -12.77 6.91 1.84
N HIS A 56 -11.91 6.28 2.63
CA HIS A 56 -11.09 6.93 3.66
C HIS A 56 -9.69 7.34 3.17
N CYS A 57 -9.45 7.32 1.86
CA CYS A 57 -8.20 7.82 1.27
C CYS A 57 -7.99 9.29 1.67
N ARG A 58 -6.76 9.64 2.09
CA ARG A 58 -6.44 11.01 2.52
C ARG A 58 -6.51 12.01 1.37
N SER A 59 -6.09 11.62 0.17
CA SER A 59 -6.17 12.46 -1.02
C SER A 59 -7.60 12.48 -1.54
N GLN A 60 -8.11 13.66 -1.84
CA GLN A 60 -9.44 13.80 -2.46
C GLN A 60 -9.39 13.27 -3.89
N ILE A 61 -10.24 12.31 -4.21
CA ILE A 61 -10.36 11.75 -5.55
C ILE A 61 -11.41 12.57 -6.32
N LEU A 62 -10.97 13.31 -7.31
CA LEU A 62 -11.82 14.21 -8.12
C LEU A 62 -12.54 13.45 -9.22
N SER A 63 -11.89 12.43 -9.79
CA SER A 63 -12.52 11.52 -10.75
C SER A 63 -11.88 10.14 -10.70
N TYR A 64 -12.67 9.12 -11.06
CA TYR A 64 -12.24 7.74 -11.19
C TYR A 64 -13.03 7.05 -12.29
N ALA A 65 -12.33 6.36 -13.19
CA ALA A 65 -12.93 5.50 -14.20
C ALA A 65 -12.19 4.16 -14.27
N LEU A 66 -12.95 3.07 -14.35
CA LEU A 66 -12.45 1.72 -14.61
C LEU A 66 -12.98 1.26 -15.97
N ARG A 67 -12.08 0.88 -16.87
CA ARG A 67 -12.41 0.28 -18.16
C ARG A 67 -11.83 -1.13 -18.22
N ILE A 68 -12.60 -2.04 -18.77
CA ILE A 68 -12.23 -3.44 -18.88
C ILE A 68 -12.37 -3.85 -20.36
N GLU A 69 -11.41 -4.61 -20.86
CA GLU A 69 -11.46 -5.18 -22.19
C GLU A 69 -11.15 -6.70 -22.15
N PRO A 70 -11.75 -7.48 -23.07
CA PRO A 70 -12.75 -7.10 -24.06
C PRO A 70 -14.12 -6.80 -23.43
N GLU A 71 -15.01 -6.21 -24.18
CA GLU A 71 -16.43 -6.06 -23.80
C GLU A 71 -17.12 -7.43 -23.65
N GLY A 72 -18.34 -7.43 -23.11
CA GLY A 72 -19.12 -8.67 -22.90
C GLY A 72 -18.96 -9.27 -21.51
N TYR A 73 -18.41 -8.52 -20.58
CA TYR A 73 -18.31 -8.92 -19.17
C TYR A 73 -19.50 -8.42 -18.34
N PHE A 74 -19.72 -9.08 -17.21
CA PHE A 74 -20.54 -8.59 -16.13
C PHE A 74 -19.64 -7.98 -15.05
N ILE A 75 -20.04 -6.82 -14.51
CA ILE A 75 -19.34 -6.17 -13.41
C ILE A 75 -20.27 -5.94 -12.22
N ASN A 76 -19.82 -6.28 -11.03
CA ASN A 76 -20.51 -6.01 -9.79
C ASN A 76 -19.56 -5.31 -8.82
N TRP A 77 -19.93 -4.10 -8.40
CA TRP A 77 -19.19 -3.35 -7.41
C TRP A 77 -19.63 -3.75 -6.00
N GLN A 78 -18.66 -4.00 -5.16
CA GLN A 78 -18.83 -4.41 -3.77
C GLN A 78 -17.86 -3.64 -2.87
N GLN A 79 -18.12 -3.67 -1.57
CA GLN A 79 -17.14 -3.34 -0.56
C GLN A 79 -16.83 -4.59 0.25
N ASP A 80 -15.56 -4.78 0.59
CA ASP A 80 -15.17 -5.83 1.51
C ASP A 80 -15.45 -5.42 2.97
N PRO A 81 -15.32 -6.33 3.95
CA PRO A 81 -15.55 -6.01 5.36
C PRO A 81 -14.64 -4.89 5.92
N TYR A 82 -13.55 -4.57 5.23
CA TYR A 82 -12.60 -3.50 5.59
C TYR A 82 -12.90 -2.17 4.90
N GLY A 83 -14.02 -2.08 4.16
CA GLY A 83 -14.44 -0.88 3.46
C GLY A 83 -13.74 -0.62 2.12
N ASN A 84 -12.94 -1.56 1.61
CA ASN A 84 -12.27 -1.39 0.32
C ASN A 84 -13.25 -1.64 -0.82
N TYR A 85 -13.19 -0.80 -1.86
CA TYR A 85 -13.92 -1.06 -3.10
C TYR A 85 -13.31 -2.22 -3.87
N GLN A 86 -14.17 -3.10 -4.37
CA GLN A 86 -13.78 -4.16 -5.28
C GLN A 86 -14.79 -4.31 -6.42
N ALA A 87 -14.27 -4.43 -7.64
CA ALA A 87 -15.06 -4.76 -8.82
C ALA A 87 -14.91 -6.25 -9.10
N ARG A 88 -16.01 -7.01 -9.01
CA ARG A 88 -16.04 -8.41 -9.41
C ARG A 88 -16.47 -8.47 -10.87
N ILE A 89 -15.61 -9.04 -11.72
CA ILE A 89 -15.76 -9.13 -13.17
C ILE A 89 -15.89 -10.60 -13.53
N VAL A 90 -16.88 -10.92 -14.37
CA VAL A 90 -17.13 -12.27 -14.86
C VAL A 90 -17.32 -12.21 -16.38
N TYR A 91 -16.57 -13.03 -17.09
CA TYR A 91 -16.75 -13.26 -18.51
C TYR A 91 -17.58 -14.53 -18.73
N PRO A 92 -18.71 -14.46 -19.44
CA PRO A 92 -19.46 -15.65 -19.81
C PRO A 92 -18.79 -16.46 -20.92
N GLU A 93 -17.98 -15.80 -21.75
CA GLU A 93 -17.30 -16.39 -22.90
C GLU A 93 -15.78 -16.41 -22.69
N PRO A 94 -15.07 -17.41 -23.25
CA PRO A 94 -13.62 -17.46 -23.19
C PRO A 94 -12.94 -16.27 -23.90
N VAL A 95 -11.88 -15.74 -23.31
CA VAL A 95 -11.12 -14.59 -23.80
C VAL A 95 -9.64 -14.92 -24.03
N GLU A 96 -9.01 -14.27 -25.01
CA GLU A 96 -7.56 -14.37 -25.27
C GLU A 96 -6.77 -13.23 -24.64
N ARG A 97 -7.49 -12.18 -24.22
CA ARG A 97 -6.90 -11.01 -23.59
C ARG A 97 -7.81 -10.52 -22.49
N PHE A 98 -7.20 -10.06 -21.39
CA PHE A 98 -7.88 -9.36 -20.32
C PHE A 98 -7.10 -8.09 -20.01
N GLN A 99 -7.73 -6.94 -20.14
CA GLN A 99 -7.11 -5.64 -19.89
C GLN A 99 -7.93 -4.85 -18.90
N ILE A 100 -7.24 -4.22 -17.99
CA ILE A 100 -7.79 -3.34 -16.97
C ILE A 100 -7.13 -1.98 -17.16
N GLU A 101 -7.94 -0.93 -17.28
CA GLU A 101 -7.49 0.47 -17.29
C GLU A 101 -8.16 1.26 -16.20
N VAL A 102 -7.38 2.07 -15.53
CA VAL A 102 -7.84 3.03 -14.52
C VAL A 102 -7.38 4.42 -14.92
N ASP A 103 -8.34 5.34 -15.00
CA ASP A 103 -8.10 6.78 -15.05
C ASP A 103 -8.51 7.39 -13.71
N LEU A 104 -7.63 8.14 -13.09
CA LEU A 104 -7.86 8.74 -11.77
C LEU A 104 -7.29 10.16 -11.76
N VAL A 105 -8.04 11.08 -11.17
CA VAL A 105 -7.54 12.42 -10.85
C VAL A 105 -7.65 12.62 -9.34
N ALA A 106 -6.52 12.92 -8.72
CA ALA A 106 -6.42 13.20 -7.29
C ALA A 106 -5.97 14.63 -7.05
N ASP A 107 -6.51 15.24 -5.99
CA ASP A 107 -5.99 16.48 -5.42
C ASP A 107 -4.79 16.12 -4.53
N MET A 108 -3.63 16.70 -4.88
CA MET A 108 -2.35 16.50 -4.20
C MET A 108 -2.07 17.66 -3.24
N SER A 109 -3.05 18.06 -2.45
CA SER A 109 -2.82 19.05 -1.39
C SER A 109 -1.71 18.59 -0.46
N VAL A 110 -0.76 19.49 -0.17
CA VAL A 110 0.35 19.19 0.75
C VAL A 110 -0.22 18.90 2.13
N GLN A 111 -0.01 17.68 2.59
CA GLN A 111 -0.39 17.27 3.94
C GLN A 111 0.87 17.05 4.77
N ASN A 112 0.89 17.66 5.95
CA ASN A 112 1.95 17.38 6.91
C ASN A 112 1.80 15.91 7.40
N PRO A 113 2.79 15.04 7.20
CA PRO A 113 2.72 13.65 7.67
C PRO A 113 2.64 13.54 9.20
N PHE A 114 3.02 14.60 9.92
CA PHE A 114 2.96 14.69 11.38
C PHE A 114 1.68 15.39 11.89
N ASP A 115 0.77 15.81 10.99
CA ASP A 115 -0.52 16.38 11.37
C ASP A 115 -1.50 15.26 11.73
N PHE A 116 -1.29 14.69 12.90
CA PHE A 116 -2.17 13.70 13.53
C PHE A 116 -2.15 13.90 15.05
N PHE A 117 -3.29 13.65 15.65
CA PHE A 117 -3.39 13.57 17.10
C PHE A 117 -3.26 12.12 17.52
N LEU A 118 -2.38 11.87 18.51
CA LEU A 118 -2.39 10.60 19.24
C LEU A 118 -3.40 10.72 20.38
N ASP A 119 -4.08 9.63 20.67
CA ASP A 119 -4.78 9.52 21.94
C ASP A 119 -3.74 9.55 23.08
N GLU A 120 -4.08 10.19 24.21
CA GLU A 120 -3.19 10.31 25.36
C GLU A 120 -2.65 8.94 25.82
N THR A 121 -3.47 7.89 25.71
CA THR A 121 -3.10 6.51 26.05
C THR A 121 -2.07 5.90 25.12
N ALA A 122 -1.95 6.40 23.88
CA ALA A 122 -1.05 5.91 22.85
C ALA A 122 0.14 6.83 22.55
N GLU A 123 0.32 7.91 23.31
CA GLU A 123 1.45 8.83 23.13
C GLU A 123 2.81 8.15 23.35
N LYS A 124 2.85 7.14 24.22
CA LYS A 124 4.09 6.41 24.56
C LYS A 124 3.92 4.92 24.30
N PHE A 125 4.89 4.32 23.63
CA PHE A 125 5.04 2.88 23.50
C PHE A 125 5.86 2.34 24.67
N PRO A 126 5.55 1.15 25.25
CA PRO A 126 4.38 0.31 24.95
C PRO A 126 3.09 0.85 25.57
N PHE A 127 1.96 0.59 24.93
CA PHE A 127 0.63 0.91 25.43
C PHE A 127 -0.36 -0.22 25.14
N ASP A 128 -1.50 -0.21 25.82
CA ASP A 128 -2.58 -1.17 25.66
C ASP A 128 -3.83 -0.48 25.09
N TYR A 129 -4.49 -1.14 24.14
CA TYR A 129 -5.82 -0.72 23.67
C TYR A 129 -6.88 -0.99 24.72
N SER A 130 -7.91 -0.15 24.80
CA SER A 130 -9.08 -0.44 25.62
C SER A 130 -9.72 -1.77 25.20
N PRO A 131 -10.43 -2.48 26.08
CA PRO A 131 -11.04 -3.78 25.74
C PRO A 131 -11.94 -3.70 24.51
N GLN A 132 -12.76 -2.65 24.39
CA GLN A 132 -13.62 -2.43 23.23
C GLN A 132 -12.80 -2.24 21.95
N LEU A 133 -11.80 -1.36 21.97
CA LEU A 133 -10.97 -1.08 20.79
C LEU A 133 -10.14 -2.30 20.38
N ARG A 134 -9.67 -3.08 21.34
CA ARG A 134 -8.97 -4.35 21.07
C ARG A 134 -9.87 -5.37 20.35
N GLU A 135 -11.15 -5.42 20.68
CA GLU A 135 -12.13 -6.26 19.99
C GLU A 135 -12.36 -5.78 18.55
N GLU A 136 -12.54 -4.48 18.34
CA GLU A 136 -12.72 -3.87 17.03
C GLU A 136 -11.48 -4.03 16.14
N LEU A 137 -10.29 -3.96 16.71
CA LEU A 137 -9.00 -4.09 16.02
C LEU A 137 -8.48 -5.55 15.96
N ALA A 138 -9.22 -6.53 16.46
CA ALA A 138 -8.77 -7.92 16.53
C ALA A 138 -8.17 -8.46 15.22
N PRO A 139 -8.72 -8.21 14.01
CA PRO A 139 -8.14 -8.65 12.75
C PRO A 139 -6.75 -8.05 12.46
N TYR A 140 -6.48 -6.87 12.99
CA TYR A 140 -5.23 -6.11 12.78
C TYR A 140 -4.19 -6.37 13.88
N LEU A 141 -4.61 -6.97 15.00
CA LEU A 141 -3.76 -7.35 16.13
C LEU A 141 -3.30 -8.79 16.07
N LYS A 142 -3.88 -9.61 15.18
CA LYS A 142 -3.56 -11.04 15.08
C LYS A 142 -2.30 -11.25 14.23
N PRO A 143 -1.14 -11.62 14.83
CA PRO A 143 0.05 -11.96 14.07
C PRO A 143 -0.04 -13.39 13.50
N GLU A 144 0.74 -13.65 12.45
CA GLU A 144 1.08 -15.02 12.06
C GLU A 144 2.11 -15.63 13.03
N PRO A 145 2.24 -16.95 13.13
CA PRO A 145 3.27 -17.57 13.96
C PRO A 145 4.67 -17.10 13.55
N ALA A 146 5.45 -16.58 14.50
CA ALA A 146 6.81 -16.17 14.25
C ALA A 146 7.72 -17.40 14.00
N GLY A 147 8.46 -17.37 12.91
CA GLY A 147 9.58 -18.28 12.71
C GLY A 147 10.82 -17.84 13.51
N PRO A 148 11.90 -18.61 13.45
CA PRO A 148 13.10 -18.35 14.26
C PRO A 148 13.78 -17.01 13.97
N LEU A 149 13.83 -16.55 12.72
CA LEU A 149 14.47 -15.29 12.37
C LEU A 149 13.64 -14.10 12.84
N LEU A 150 12.32 -14.15 12.64
CA LEU A 150 11.43 -13.11 13.13
C LEU A 150 11.44 -13.05 14.67
N ALA A 151 11.42 -14.19 15.33
CA ALA A 151 11.49 -14.25 16.79
C ALA A 151 12.82 -13.66 17.33
N ALA A 152 13.94 -13.97 16.69
CA ALA A 152 15.24 -13.38 17.05
C ALA A 152 15.26 -11.87 16.82
N TRP A 153 14.74 -11.38 15.70
CA TRP A 153 14.66 -9.96 15.40
C TRP A 153 13.80 -9.20 16.42
N LEU A 154 12.65 -9.77 16.81
CA LEU A 154 11.73 -9.21 17.80
C LEU A 154 12.36 -9.15 19.22
N ALA A 155 13.18 -10.13 19.56
CA ALA A 155 13.87 -10.18 20.86
C ALA A 155 14.86 -9.02 21.06
N GLU A 156 15.36 -8.44 19.98
CA GLU A 156 16.29 -7.30 20.01
C GLU A 156 15.57 -5.93 20.03
N VAL A 157 14.24 -5.90 19.89
CA VAL A 157 13.49 -4.64 19.92
C VAL A 157 13.41 -4.09 21.34
N PRO A 158 13.93 -2.86 21.60
CA PRO A 158 13.82 -2.25 22.93
C PRO A 158 12.35 -2.08 23.35
N ARG A 159 12.09 -2.30 24.63
CA ARG A 159 10.75 -2.16 25.25
C ARG A 159 10.67 -0.99 26.23
N ASP A 160 11.64 -0.10 26.15
CA ASP A 160 11.65 1.10 26.97
C ASP A 160 10.51 2.04 26.58
N THR A 161 10.03 2.80 27.58
CA THR A 161 8.96 3.77 27.32
C THR A 161 9.51 4.96 26.55
N VAL A 162 9.06 5.10 25.30
CA VAL A 162 9.45 6.17 24.37
C VAL A 162 8.22 6.72 23.65
N PRO A 163 8.29 7.94 23.08
CA PRO A 163 7.20 8.43 22.23
C PRO A 163 6.87 7.45 21.10
N THR A 164 5.60 7.16 20.91
CA THR A 164 5.16 6.16 19.92
C THR A 164 5.61 6.50 18.50
N ALA A 165 5.61 7.79 18.14
CA ALA A 165 6.09 8.23 16.83
C ALA A 165 7.59 7.90 16.64
N ASP A 166 8.42 8.17 17.65
CA ASP A 166 9.86 7.91 17.61
C ASP A 166 10.13 6.40 17.55
N PHE A 167 9.34 5.61 18.28
CA PHE A 167 9.41 4.16 18.23
C PHE A 167 9.15 3.63 16.83
N LEU A 168 8.07 4.07 16.17
CA LEU A 168 7.71 3.65 14.82
C LEU A 168 8.75 4.08 13.79
N VAL A 169 9.27 5.30 13.90
CA VAL A 169 10.37 5.80 13.06
C VAL A 169 11.64 4.96 13.24
N SER A 170 11.98 4.62 14.49
CA SER A 170 13.17 3.80 14.79
C SER A 170 13.05 2.37 14.22
N LEU A 171 11.87 1.76 14.31
CA LEU A 171 11.59 0.46 13.69
C LEU A 171 11.74 0.50 12.18
N ASN A 172 11.15 1.51 11.53
CA ASN A 172 11.25 1.66 10.08
C ASN A 172 12.70 1.85 9.63
N ARG A 173 13.46 2.69 10.33
CA ARG A 173 14.88 2.93 10.04
C ARG A 173 15.72 1.66 10.23
N ARG A 174 15.43 0.86 11.26
CA ARG A 174 16.10 -0.43 11.45
C ARG A 174 15.81 -1.39 10.30
N LEU A 175 14.55 -1.47 9.85
CA LEU A 175 14.20 -2.31 8.70
C LEU A 175 14.89 -1.85 7.41
N GLU A 176 14.99 -0.54 7.17
CA GLU A 176 15.72 0.03 6.04
C GLU A 176 17.21 -0.37 6.05
N GLN A 177 17.82 -0.44 7.23
CA GLN A 177 19.20 -0.89 7.39
C GLN A 177 19.38 -2.40 7.24
N ASP A 178 18.39 -3.19 7.67
CA ASP A 178 18.46 -4.66 7.67
C ASP A 178 18.09 -5.26 6.30
N ILE A 179 17.22 -4.60 5.53
CA ILE A 179 16.63 -5.13 4.31
C ILE A 179 16.95 -4.23 3.12
N GLU A 180 17.71 -4.75 2.16
CA GLU A 180 17.98 -4.07 0.90
C GLU A 180 16.72 -4.02 0.03
N TYR A 181 16.33 -2.81 -0.41
CA TYR A 181 15.20 -2.65 -1.32
C TYR A 181 15.53 -3.10 -2.73
N LEU A 182 14.63 -3.86 -3.33
CA LEU A 182 14.70 -4.22 -4.74
C LEU A 182 13.32 -4.23 -5.41
N VAL A 183 13.29 -3.97 -6.71
CA VAL A 183 12.10 -4.16 -7.52
C VAL A 183 11.94 -5.64 -7.85
N ARG A 184 10.88 -6.26 -7.32
CA ARG A 184 10.60 -7.68 -7.52
C ARG A 184 9.34 -7.86 -8.37
N MET A 185 9.49 -8.51 -9.53
CA MET A 185 8.41 -8.72 -10.50
C MET A 185 7.66 -10.05 -10.26
N GLU A 186 8.18 -10.94 -9.43
CA GLU A 186 7.53 -12.19 -9.09
C GLU A 186 6.21 -11.92 -8.35
N PRO A 187 5.14 -12.67 -8.65
CA PRO A 187 3.87 -12.52 -7.96
C PRO A 187 3.96 -12.94 -6.49
N GLY A 188 3.06 -12.39 -5.69
CA GLY A 188 2.97 -12.69 -4.25
C GLY A 188 3.88 -11.84 -3.37
N VAL A 189 3.90 -12.16 -2.08
CA VAL A 189 4.67 -11.53 -1.02
C VAL A 189 5.58 -12.60 -0.40
N GLN A 190 6.82 -12.25 -0.12
CA GLN A 190 7.73 -13.13 0.64
C GLN A 190 7.18 -13.32 2.06
N THR A 191 7.42 -14.47 2.65
CA THR A 191 7.22 -14.66 4.08
C THR A 191 8.21 -13.81 4.89
N CYS A 192 7.91 -13.53 6.16
CA CYS A 192 8.83 -12.79 7.02
C CYS A 192 10.20 -13.48 7.13
N GLU A 193 10.21 -14.81 7.21
CA GLU A 193 11.44 -15.61 7.26
C GLU A 193 12.26 -15.51 5.97
N GLU A 194 11.60 -15.53 4.80
CA GLU A 194 12.28 -15.34 3.53
C GLU A 194 12.91 -13.96 3.42
N THR A 195 12.16 -12.90 3.76
CA THR A 195 12.66 -11.51 3.72
C THR A 195 13.86 -11.33 4.64
N LEU A 196 13.77 -11.82 5.88
CA LEU A 196 14.86 -11.74 6.86
C LEU A 196 16.08 -12.59 6.46
N SER A 197 15.86 -13.79 5.91
CA SER A 197 16.93 -14.67 5.46
C SER A 197 17.68 -14.09 4.27
N LEU A 198 16.95 -13.54 3.30
CA LEU A 198 17.52 -12.94 2.09
C LEU A 198 18.10 -11.55 2.33
N ARG A 199 17.67 -10.87 3.41
CA ARG A 199 17.99 -9.47 3.73
C ARG A 199 17.70 -8.52 2.57
N ARG A 200 16.70 -8.84 1.76
CA ARG A 200 16.26 -8.03 0.61
C ARG A 200 14.81 -8.31 0.28
N GLY A 201 14.09 -7.28 -0.16
CA GLY A 201 12.69 -7.40 -0.54
C GLY A 201 12.18 -6.17 -1.28
N SER A 202 11.00 -6.31 -1.87
CA SER A 202 10.26 -5.18 -2.44
C SER A 202 9.44 -4.46 -1.36
N CYS A 203 8.78 -3.35 -1.72
CA CYS A 203 7.85 -2.66 -0.82
C CYS A 203 6.77 -3.58 -0.23
N ARG A 204 6.33 -4.60 -0.99
CA ARG A 204 5.35 -5.58 -0.51
C ARG A 204 5.92 -6.47 0.59
N ASP A 205 7.15 -6.89 0.43
CA ASP A 205 7.81 -7.84 1.31
C ASP A 205 8.18 -7.16 2.64
N THR A 206 8.81 -5.99 2.57
CA THR A 206 9.15 -5.18 3.76
C THR A 206 7.92 -4.62 4.46
N GLY A 207 6.89 -4.20 3.68
CA GLY A 207 5.62 -3.74 4.26
C GLY A 207 4.91 -4.85 5.03
N TRP A 208 4.87 -6.09 4.50
CA TRP A 208 4.30 -7.23 5.21
C TRP A 208 5.11 -7.61 6.46
N LEU A 209 6.43 -7.60 6.36
CA LEU A 209 7.32 -7.85 7.50
C LEU A 209 7.06 -6.84 8.63
N LEU A 210 6.94 -5.54 8.30
CA LEU A 210 6.63 -4.52 9.31
C LEU A 210 5.24 -4.71 9.92
N VAL A 211 4.23 -5.10 9.15
CA VAL A 211 2.90 -5.44 9.69
C VAL A 211 3.01 -6.52 10.75
N GLU A 212 3.72 -7.60 10.46
CA GLU A 212 3.86 -8.71 11.40
C GLU A 212 4.70 -8.33 12.63
N ILE A 213 5.78 -7.56 12.46
CA ILE A 213 6.55 -7.01 13.58
C ILE A 213 5.64 -6.21 14.51
N LEU A 214 4.87 -5.26 13.97
CA LEU A 214 3.98 -4.42 14.77
C LEU A 214 2.92 -5.23 15.52
N ARG A 215 2.32 -6.22 14.87
CA ARG A 215 1.34 -7.12 15.49
C ARG A 215 1.94 -7.92 16.64
N HIS A 216 3.15 -8.44 16.49
CA HIS A 216 3.87 -9.13 17.56
C HIS A 216 4.26 -8.20 18.71
N LEU A 217 4.39 -6.90 18.44
CA LEU A 217 4.62 -5.87 19.43
C LEU A 217 3.33 -5.38 20.12
N GLY A 218 2.17 -5.91 19.74
CA GLY A 218 0.87 -5.56 20.28
C GLY A 218 0.23 -4.32 19.65
N LEU A 219 0.78 -3.85 18.52
CA LEU A 219 0.25 -2.72 17.77
C LEU A 219 -0.62 -3.21 16.59
N ALA A 220 -1.84 -2.67 16.50
CA ALA A 220 -2.71 -2.99 15.38
C ALA A 220 -2.13 -2.43 14.08
N ALA A 221 -1.90 -3.30 13.11
CA ALA A 221 -1.29 -2.94 11.83
C ALA A 221 -1.97 -3.62 10.65
N ARG A 222 -2.02 -2.91 9.52
CA ARG A 222 -2.54 -3.43 8.26
C ARG A 222 -1.59 -3.14 7.10
N PHE A 223 -1.61 -4.07 6.15
CA PHE A 223 -0.96 -3.91 4.87
C PHE A 223 -1.86 -3.09 3.94
N VAL A 224 -1.30 -2.11 3.28
CA VAL A 224 -2.01 -1.27 2.31
C VAL A 224 -1.27 -1.28 0.98
N SER A 225 -2.03 -1.38 -0.10
CA SER A 225 -1.52 -1.21 -1.46
C SER A 225 -2.22 -0.04 -2.14
N GLY A 226 -1.50 0.66 -3.00
CA GLY A 226 -2.03 1.82 -3.71
C GLY A 226 -1.09 2.33 -4.77
N TYR A 227 -1.26 3.60 -5.13
CA TYR A 227 -0.38 4.29 -6.05
C TYR A 227 0.56 5.23 -5.29
N LEU A 228 1.85 5.08 -5.53
CA LEU A 228 2.83 6.09 -5.15
C LEU A 228 2.83 7.16 -6.22
N ILE A 229 2.63 8.41 -5.82
CA ILE A 229 2.73 9.58 -6.69
C ILE A 229 3.82 10.46 -6.13
N GLN A 230 4.89 10.64 -6.88
CA GLN A 230 5.98 11.56 -6.54
C GLN A 230 6.09 12.61 -7.63
N LEU A 231 5.99 13.88 -7.23
CA LEU A 231 6.15 15.02 -8.11
C LEU A 231 7.57 15.57 -7.96
N LYS A 232 8.17 15.96 -9.07
CA LYS A 232 9.42 16.68 -9.06
C LYS A 232 9.22 17.99 -8.28
N PRO A 233 10.07 18.32 -7.30
CA PRO A 233 9.97 19.57 -6.58
C PRO A 233 10.32 20.74 -7.52
N ASP A 234 9.56 21.84 -7.42
CA ASP A 234 9.84 23.08 -8.17
C ASP A 234 11.10 23.79 -7.67
N VAL A 235 11.46 23.54 -6.40
CA VAL A 235 12.66 24.11 -5.74
C VAL A 235 13.42 22.96 -5.07
N GLU A 236 14.70 22.87 -5.30
CA GLU A 236 15.55 21.87 -4.62
C GLU A 236 15.64 22.19 -3.11
N SER A 237 15.62 21.14 -2.30
CA SER A 237 15.80 21.26 -0.86
C SER A 237 17.21 21.76 -0.56
N LEU A 238 17.33 22.79 0.29
CA LEU A 238 18.62 23.30 0.74
C LEU A 238 19.31 22.38 1.73
N ASP A 239 18.52 21.67 2.56
CA ASP A 239 18.99 20.77 3.60
C ASP A 239 18.12 19.50 3.61
N GLY A 240 18.54 18.46 2.92
CA GLY A 240 17.82 17.17 2.92
C GLY A 240 18.04 16.37 1.63
N PRO A 241 17.50 15.15 1.57
CA PRO A 241 17.59 14.35 0.36
C PRO A 241 16.88 15.06 -0.79
N SER A 242 17.51 15.09 -1.95
CA SER A 242 16.89 15.58 -3.18
C SER A 242 15.69 14.68 -3.53
N GLY A 243 14.57 15.31 -3.86
CA GLY A 243 13.39 14.59 -4.34
C GLY A 243 13.64 13.89 -5.69
N THR A 244 12.58 13.38 -6.29
CA THR A 244 12.66 12.78 -7.63
C THR A 244 13.03 13.81 -8.70
N ASP A 245 13.77 13.42 -9.71
CA ASP A 245 14.18 14.26 -10.84
C ASP A 245 13.07 14.46 -11.89
N ARG A 246 11.99 13.68 -11.79
CA ARG A 246 10.81 13.72 -12.68
C ARG A 246 9.55 13.27 -11.95
N ASP A 247 8.41 13.67 -12.46
CA ASP A 247 7.13 13.15 -12.03
C ASP A 247 7.07 11.63 -12.28
N PHE A 248 6.69 10.90 -11.24
CA PHE A 248 6.72 9.44 -11.28
C PHE A 248 5.52 8.86 -10.53
N THR A 249 5.01 7.76 -11.02
CA THR A 249 3.98 6.96 -10.32
C THR A 249 4.22 5.48 -10.54
N ASP A 250 3.94 4.69 -9.51
CA ASP A 250 3.99 3.24 -9.56
C ASP A 250 2.98 2.63 -8.57
N LEU A 251 2.72 1.33 -8.72
CA LEU A 251 2.05 0.54 -7.70
C LEU A 251 2.99 0.38 -6.50
N HIS A 252 2.48 0.65 -5.32
CA HIS A 252 3.27 0.63 -4.11
C HIS A 252 2.51 -0.04 -2.96
N ALA A 253 3.25 -0.46 -1.95
CA ALA A 253 2.69 -1.01 -0.74
C ALA A 253 3.36 -0.39 0.48
N TRP A 254 2.59 -0.24 1.56
CA TRP A 254 3.08 0.30 2.83
C TRP A 254 2.32 -0.31 4.01
N THR A 255 2.79 0.00 5.19
CA THR A 255 2.18 -0.39 6.45
C THR A 255 1.47 0.80 7.07
N GLU A 256 0.27 0.57 7.59
CA GLU A 256 -0.41 1.50 8.46
C GLU A 256 -0.56 0.89 9.86
N ALA A 257 -0.22 1.68 10.89
CA ALA A 257 -0.45 1.32 12.28
C ALA A 257 -1.56 2.18 12.87
N ASP A 258 -2.42 1.56 13.67
CA ASP A 258 -3.39 2.29 14.47
C ASP A 258 -2.73 2.91 15.72
N ARG A 259 -3.09 4.14 15.99
CA ARG A 259 -2.61 4.92 17.13
C ARG A 259 -3.77 5.31 18.04
N SER A 260 -4.61 4.32 18.36
CA SER A 260 -5.80 4.33 19.23
C SER A 260 -7.09 4.90 18.64
N THR A 261 -7.08 5.60 17.52
CA THR A 261 -8.34 6.09 16.89
C THR A 261 -8.35 6.06 15.36
N ARG A 262 -7.20 6.00 14.68
CA ARG A 262 -7.12 5.99 13.20
C ARG A 262 -5.83 5.35 12.70
N PHE A 263 -5.95 4.52 11.68
CA PHE A 263 -4.80 4.07 10.91
C PHE A 263 -4.11 5.25 10.21
N SER A 264 -2.80 5.31 10.35
CA SER A 264 -1.95 6.28 9.67
C SER A 264 -0.77 5.57 9.03
N PRO A 265 -0.32 6.01 7.84
CA PRO A 265 0.90 5.48 7.25
C PRO A 265 2.07 5.64 8.22
N THR A 266 2.74 4.54 8.52
CA THR A 266 3.89 4.52 9.43
C THR A 266 5.20 4.29 8.73
N ALA A 267 5.15 3.75 7.55
CA ALA A 267 6.36 3.46 6.82
C ALA A 267 6.14 3.58 5.34
N THR A 268 6.96 4.30 4.72
CA THR A 268 7.26 4.17 3.30
C THR A 268 8.53 3.36 3.21
N CYS A 269 8.51 2.26 2.45
CA CYS A 269 9.77 1.74 1.97
C CYS A 269 10.42 2.85 1.14
N ALA A 270 11.60 3.27 1.55
CA ALA A 270 12.44 4.22 0.80
C ALA A 270 12.91 3.59 -0.50
#